data_81258e66f9c435fd62b361376d8e4b23
#
_entry.id   81258e66f9c435fd62b361376d8e4b23
#
_cell.length_a   1.000
_cell.length_b   1.000
_cell.length_c   1.000
_cell.angle_alpha   90.00
_cell.angle_beta   90.00
_cell.angle_gamma   90.00
#
_symmetry.space_group_name_H-M   'P 1'
#
loop_
_entity.id
_entity.type
_entity.pdbx_description
1 polymer ?
#
loop_
_entity_poly.entity_id
_entity_poly.type
_entity_poly.pdbx_seq_one_letter_code
_entity_poly.pdbx_strand_id
1 'polypeptide(L)'
;MMQNQDVLKIIDGLSNKLLDTEFGDYHEEGDLVAEVGELVRDFIGVELGEFGAVWIRGKDKGKIISAWAYGADFWPDIAVEVRGVPTVAITVRLAKRDDDLTEALASAVGSAVIHSVQYSYAIPFVLDRTDSDPRQHWFDSEIEERLWGDHRISLVVRQ
;
A
#
# COMPACT_ATOMS: atom_id res chain seq x y z
N MET A 1 -2.21 21.01 14.39
CA MET A 1 -2.07 19.54 14.51
C MET A 1 -3.14 18.89 13.64
N MET A 2 -2.76 18.01 12.73
CA MET A 2 -3.74 17.21 11.98
C MET A 2 -4.49 16.30 12.95
N GLN A 3 -5.81 16.34 12.90
CA GLN A 3 -6.63 15.45 13.70
C GLN A 3 -6.63 14.05 13.07
N ASN A 4 -6.80 13.00 13.87
CA ASN A 4 -6.89 11.62 13.37
C ASN A 4 -7.90 11.46 12.23
N GLN A 5 -8.97 12.26 12.22
CA GLN A 5 -9.97 12.24 11.16
C GLN A 5 -9.41 12.68 9.79
N ASP A 6 -8.44 13.59 9.77
CA ASP A 6 -7.84 14.04 8.51
C ASP A 6 -6.94 12.96 7.90
N VAL A 7 -6.23 12.22 8.74
CA VAL A 7 -5.42 11.08 8.29
C VAL A 7 -6.31 9.96 7.75
N LEU A 8 -7.43 9.67 8.41
CA LEU A 8 -8.39 8.67 7.94
C LEU A 8 -8.94 9.01 6.56
N LYS A 9 -9.25 10.27 6.30
CA LYS A 9 -9.69 10.73 4.95
C LYS A 9 -8.60 10.50 3.89
N ILE A 10 -7.34 10.68 4.26
CA ILE A 10 -6.22 10.41 3.35
C ILE A 10 -6.12 8.93 3.03
N ILE A 11 -6.24 8.06 4.04
CA ILE A 11 -6.23 6.60 3.83
C ILE A 11 -7.38 6.16 2.94
N ASP A 12 -8.60 6.63 3.21
CA ASP A 12 -9.76 6.32 2.39
C ASP A 12 -9.59 6.85 0.96
N GLY A 13 -9.11 8.07 0.81
CA GLY A 13 -8.84 8.68 -0.48
C GLY A 13 -7.79 7.93 -1.30
N LEU A 14 -6.69 7.51 -0.68
CA LEU A 14 -5.64 6.70 -1.32
C LEU A 14 -6.19 5.34 -1.75
N SER A 15 -6.90 4.65 -0.86
CA SER A 15 -7.48 3.34 -1.16
C SER A 15 -8.47 3.43 -2.32
N ASN A 16 -9.34 4.43 -2.32
CA ASN A 16 -10.28 4.65 -3.42
C ASN A 16 -9.58 5.02 -4.73
N LYS A 17 -8.53 5.84 -4.66
CA LYS A 17 -7.74 6.20 -5.84
C LYS A 17 -7.10 4.97 -6.48
N LEU A 18 -6.57 4.07 -5.68
CA LEU A 18 -6.00 2.81 -6.16
C LEU A 18 -7.06 1.88 -6.77
N LEU A 19 -8.24 1.82 -6.17
CA LEU A 19 -9.37 1.03 -6.69
C LEU A 19 -9.91 1.59 -8.00
N ASP A 20 -9.95 2.90 -8.16
CA ASP A 20 -10.55 3.59 -9.30
C ASP A 20 -9.58 3.79 -10.47
N THR A 21 -8.28 3.63 -10.26
CA THR A 21 -7.27 3.79 -11.31
C THR A 21 -7.26 2.58 -12.23
N GLU A 22 -7.23 2.81 -13.53
CA GLU A 22 -6.98 1.77 -14.51
C GLU A 22 -5.48 1.60 -14.70
N PHE A 23 -4.98 0.41 -14.37
CA PHE A 23 -3.59 0.04 -14.53
C PHE A 23 -3.40 -0.72 -15.83
N GLY A 24 -2.25 -0.50 -16.49
CA GLY A 24 -1.87 -1.22 -17.70
C GLY A 24 -1.39 -2.64 -17.44
N ASP A 25 -0.71 -3.20 -18.43
CA ASP A 25 -0.04 -4.49 -18.31
C ASP A 25 1.42 -4.26 -17.91
N TYR A 26 1.86 -4.99 -16.90
CA TYR A 26 3.21 -4.90 -16.38
C TYR A 26 3.93 -6.23 -16.51
N HIS A 27 5.16 -6.20 -16.97
CA HIS A 27 6.04 -7.37 -17.01
C HIS A 27 6.80 -7.53 -15.70
N GLU A 28 7.12 -6.40 -15.05
CA GLU A 28 7.90 -6.34 -13.83
C GLU A 28 7.12 -5.62 -12.71
N GLU A 29 7.14 -6.17 -11.51
CA GLU A 29 6.51 -5.56 -10.34
C GLU A 29 7.08 -4.16 -10.04
N GLY A 30 8.38 -3.96 -10.29
CA GLY A 30 9.03 -2.66 -10.09
C GLY A 30 8.41 -1.53 -10.92
N ASP A 31 7.93 -1.81 -12.12
CA ASP A 31 7.25 -0.83 -12.96
C ASP A 31 5.90 -0.41 -12.37
N LEU A 32 5.18 -1.37 -11.79
CA LEU A 32 3.94 -1.10 -11.06
C LEU A 32 4.21 -0.29 -9.80
N VAL A 33 5.24 -0.62 -9.04
CA VAL A 33 5.66 0.16 -7.86
C VAL A 33 5.92 1.62 -8.23
N ALA A 34 6.63 1.86 -9.32
CA ALA A 34 6.94 3.21 -9.80
C ALA A 34 5.65 3.99 -10.15
N GLU A 35 4.72 3.37 -10.87
CA GLU A 35 3.45 4.01 -11.25
C GLU A 35 2.56 4.29 -10.03
N VAL A 36 2.39 3.32 -9.16
CA VAL A 36 1.64 3.52 -7.91
C VAL A 36 2.29 4.60 -7.06
N GLY A 37 3.62 4.61 -6.98
CA GLY A 37 4.36 5.63 -6.24
C GLY A 37 4.11 7.04 -6.74
N GLU A 38 4.13 7.26 -8.06
CA GLU A 38 3.82 8.57 -8.64
C GLU A 38 2.36 8.99 -8.42
N LEU A 39 1.43 8.05 -8.53
CA LEU A 39 0.02 8.29 -8.25
C LEU A 39 -0.19 8.72 -6.79
N VAL A 40 0.46 8.05 -5.85
CA VAL A 40 0.44 8.39 -4.43
C VAL A 40 1.07 9.77 -4.19
N ARG A 41 2.20 10.05 -4.83
CA ARG A 41 2.89 11.34 -4.72
C ARG A 41 2.00 12.50 -5.19
N ASP A 42 1.33 12.34 -6.32
CA ASP A 42 0.40 13.34 -6.84
C ASP A 42 -0.78 13.55 -5.91
N PHE A 43 -1.37 12.48 -5.41
CA PHE A 43 -2.48 12.54 -4.46
C PHE A 43 -2.07 13.26 -3.17
N ILE A 44 -0.96 12.89 -2.57
CA ILE A 44 -0.47 13.51 -1.33
C ILE A 44 -0.08 14.98 -1.57
N GLY A 45 0.49 15.29 -2.72
CA GLY A 45 0.81 16.68 -3.09
C GLY A 45 -0.43 17.57 -3.14
N VAL A 46 -1.54 17.06 -3.68
CA VAL A 46 -2.81 17.79 -3.72
C VAL A 46 -3.43 17.93 -2.33
N GLU A 47 -3.45 16.85 -1.54
CA GLU A 47 -4.15 16.81 -0.25
C GLU A 47 -3.37 17.47 0.89
N LEU A 48 -2.06 17.32 0.92
CA LEU A 48 -1.21 17.78 2.02
C LEU A 48 -0.20 18.86 1.65
N GLY A 49 0.10 19.05 0.36
CA GLY A 49 1.10 19.99 -0.08
C GLY A 49 2.46 19.72 0.59
N GLU A 50 3.05 20.74 1.18
CA GLU A 50 4.35 20.68 1.85
C GLU A 50 4.36 19.85 3.14
N PHE A 51 3.20 19.54 3.71
CA PHE A 51 3.08 18.74 4.93
C PHE A 51 3.18 17.23 4.68
N GLY A 52 3.12 16.82 3.43
CA GLY A 52 3.28 15.42 3.03
C GLY A 52 4.55 15.19 2.26
N ALA A 53 5.16 14.02 2.44
CA ALA A 53 6.28 13.55 1.64
C ALA A 53 6.05 12.10 1.24
N VAL A 54 6.43 11.75 0.03
CA VAL A 54 6.29 10.39 -0.51
C VAL A 54 7.65 9.91 -0.98
N TRP A 55 8.05 8.74 -0.48
CA TRP A 55 9.30 8.10 -0.84
C TRP A 55 9.01 6.79 -1.56
N ILE A 56 9.60 6.60 -2.72
CA ILE A 56 9.40 5.42 -3.56
C ILE A 56 10.68 4.59 -3.56
N ARG A 57 10.58 3.33 -3.15
CA ARG A 57 11.73 2.42 -3.12
C ARG A 57 12.31 2.23 -4.52
N GLY A 58 13.64 2.32 -4.61
CA GLY A 58 14.36 2.23 -5.87
C GLY A 58 14.48 3.55 -6.63
N LYS A 59 13.67 4.56 -6.29
CA LYS A 59 13.67 5.88 -6.91
C LYS A 59 14.25 6.95 -5.97
N ASP A 60 13.84 6.92 -4.72
CA ASP A 60 14.27 7.87 -3.69
C ASP A 60 15.27 7.19 -2.73
N LYS A 61 16.51 7.65 -2.74
CA LYS A 61 17.57 7.02 -1.95
C LYS A 61 17.55 7.46 -0.49
N GLY A 62 17.62 6.51 0.44
CA GLY A 62 18.01 6.73 1.82
C GLY A 62 16.96 7.38 2.73
N LYS A 63 15.71 7.49 2.29
CA LYS A 63 14.65 8.20 3.03
C LYS A 63 13.57 7.30 3.62
N ILE A 64 13.48 6.06 3.16
CA ILE A 64 12.45 5.14 3.61
C ILE A 64 12.87 4.51 4.93
N ILE A 65 11.99 4.59 5.93
CA ILE A 65 12.22 3.96 7.24
C ILE A 65 11.76 2.52 7.17
N SER A 66 12.67 1.59 7.49
CA SER A 66 12.35 0.16 7.55
C SER A 66 11.72 -0.22 8.90
N ALA A 67 10.94 -1.30 8.89
CA ALA A 67 10.58 -2.03 10.09
C ALA A 67 11.62 -3.15 10.31
N TRP A 68 12.14 -3.24 11.52
CA TRP A 68 13.14 -4.24 11.85
C TRP A 68 12.52 -5.39 12.66
N ALA A 69 12.75 -6.61 12.24
CA ALA A 69 12.27 -7.79 12.95
C ALA A 69 13.24 -8.97 12.74
N TYR A 70 13.58 -9.65 13.79
CA TYR A 70 14.42 -10.85 13.77
C TYR A 70 15.76 -10.69 13.01
N GLY A 71 16.38 -9.52 13.13
CA GLY A 71 17.65 -9.23 12.46
C GLY A 71 17.53 -8.85 10.99
N ALA A 72 16.32 -8.66 10.49
CA ALA A 72 16.06 -8.26 9.10
C ALA A 72 15.36 -6.91 9.03
N ASP A 73 15.69 -6.15 8.00
CA ASP A 73 14.99 -4.92 7.65
C ASP A 73 13.90 -5.20 6.62
N PHE A 74 12.69 -4.71 6.89
CA PHE A 74 11.55 -4.80 5.99
C PHE A 74 11.21 -3.40 5.49
N TRP A 75 11.40 -3.19 4.20
CA TRP A 75 11.19 -1.90 3.54
C TRP A 75 9.84 -1.86 2.86
N PRO A 76 9.00 -0.85 3.10
CA PRO A 76 7.82 -0.65 2.27
C PRO A 76 8.25 -0.23 0.85
N ASP A 77 7.41 -0.52 -0.12
CA ASP A 77 7.65 -0.08 -1.50
C ASP A 77 7.45 1.42 -1.66
N ILE A 78 6.46 1.96 -0.94
CA ILE A 78 6.14 3.38 -0.91
C ILE A 78 5.90 3.78 0.55
N ALA A 79 6.52 4.86 0.97
CA ALA A 79 6.34 5.42 2.31
C ALA A 79 5.75 6.82 2.21
N VAL A 80 4.73 7.09 3.01
CA VAL A 80 4.13 8.41 3.15
C VAL A 80 4.44 8.94 4.53
N GLU A 81 5.06 10.11 4.58
CA GLU A 81 5.29 10.85 5.81
C GLU A 81 4.36 12.05 5.87
N VAL A 82 3.80 12.28 7.03
CA VAL A 82 2.99 13.47 7.31
C VAL A 82 3.70 14.26 8.39
N ARG A 83 4.13 15.48 8.04
CA ARG A 83 4.92 16.35 8.93
C ARG A 83 6.17 15.67 9.49
N GLY A 84 6.86 14.91 8.65
CA GLY A 84 8.07 14.19 9.02
C GLY A 84 7.84 12.92 9.84
N VAL A 85 6.59 12.50 10.03
CA VAL A 85 6.25 11.28 10.78
C VAL A 85 5.87 10.17 9.82
N PRO A 86 6.48 8.96 9.92
CA PRO A 86 6.07 7.80 9.14
C PRO A 86 4.60 7.47 9.38
N THR A 87 3.77 7.61 8.37
CA THR A 87 2.32 7.52 8.53
C THR A 87 1.71 6.37 7.77
N VAL A 88 2.04 6.20 6.48
CA VAL A 88 1.49 5.13 5.65
C VAL A 88 2.60 4.35 4.97
N ALA A 89 2.61 3.04 5.15
CA ALA A 89 3.43 2.13 4.38
C ALA A 89 2.57 1.44 3.31
N ILE A 90 3.01 1.48 2.06
CA ILE A 90 2.31 0.83 0.95
C ILE A 90 3.20 -0.29 0.42
N THR A 91 2.66 -1.48 0.37
CA THR A 91 3.27 -2.65 -0.26
C THR A 91 2.55 -2.93 -1.57
N VAL A 92 3.30 -3.08 -2.65
CA VAL A 92 2.74 -3.32 -3.99
C VAL A 92 3.11 -4.72 -4.43
N ARG A 93 2.12 -5.50 -4.84
CA ARG A 93 2.33 -6.84 -5.41
C ARG A 93 1.59 -6.96 -6.73
N LEU A 94 2.26 -7.56 -7.69
CA LEU A 94 1.69 -7.89 -8.99
C LEU A 94 1.49 -9.41 -9.06
N ALA A 95 0.23 -9.83 -9.14
CA ALA A 95 -0.11 -11.22 -9.44
C ALA A 95 -0.32 -11.35 -10.94
N LYS A 96 0.64 -11.95 -11.64
CA LYS A 96 0.60 -12.17 -13.08
C LYS A 96 -0.35 -13.32 -13.42
N ARG A 97 -0.66 -13.50 -14.70
CA ARG A 97 -1.64 -14.47 -15.18
C ARG A 97 -1.44 -15.89 -14.63
N ASP A 98 -0.19 -16.35 -14.60
CA ASP A 98 0.16 -17.70 -14.16
C ASP A 98 0.59 -17.77 -12.68
N ASP A 99 0.53 -16.64 -11.96
CA ASP A 99 0.88 -16.59 -10.55
C ASP A 99 -0.28 -17.06 -9.67
N ASP A 100 0.06 -17.43 -8.44
CA ASP A 100 -0.92 -17.72 -7.40
C ASP A 100 -1.30 -16.43 -6.67
N LEU A 101 -2.57 -16.04 -6.79
CA LEU A 101 -3.10 -14.86 -6.09
C LEU A 101 -2.93 -14.98 -4.57
N THR A 102 -3.06 -16.19 -4.03
CA THR A 102 -2.89 -16.45 -2.59
C THR A 102 -1.51 -16.05 -2.09
N GLU A 103 -0.45 -16.33 -2.84
CA GLU A 103 0.92 -15.94 -2.47
C GLU A 103 1.09 -14.41 -2.49
N ALA A 104 0.56 -13.74 -3.51
CA ALA A 104 0.62 -12.28 -3.60
C ALA A 104 -0.13 -11.61 -2.43
N LEU A 105 -1.32 -12.11 -2.10
CA LEU A 105 -2.10 -11.62 -0.96
C LEU A 105 -1.37 -11.85 0.35
N ALA A 106 -0.90 -13.06 0.60
CA ALA A 106 -0.17 -13.40 1.84
C ALA A 106 1.09 -12.56 2.00
N SER A 107 1.86 -12.37 0.92
CA SER A 107 3.05 -11.53 0.93
C SER A 107 2.71 -10.06 1.23
N ALA A 108 1.69 -9.50 0.58
CA ALA A 108 1.29 -8.12 0.76
C ALA A 108 0.79 -7.87 2.19
N VAL A 109 -0.11 -8.71 2.68
CA VAL A 109 -0.68 -8.59 4.03
C VAL A 109 0.37 -8.83 5.10
N GLY A 110 1.21 -9.85 4.95
CA GLY A 110 2.30 -10.14 5.88
C GLY A 110 3.29 -8.97 6.00
N SER A 111 3.67 -8.39 4.88
CA SER A 111 4.52 -7.19 4.86
C SER A 111 3.84 -6.01 5.55
N ALA A 112 2.55 -5.79 5.32
CA ALA A 112 1.79 -4.70 5.94
C ALA A 112 1.73 -4.86 7.46
N VAL A 113 1.54 -6.06 7.97
CA VAL A 113 1.56 -6.34 9.43
C VAL A 113 2.92 -5.97 10.02
N ILE A 114 4.01 -6.34 9.36
CA ILE A 114 5.36 -6.00 9.81
C ILE A 114 5.57 -4.48 9.78
N HIS A 115 5.19 -3.82 8.70
CA HIS A 115 5.30 -2.36 8.57
C HIS A 115 4.49 -1.59 9.62
N SER A 116 3.39 -2.17 10.12
CA SER A 116 2.54 -1.53 11.12
C SER A 116 3.24 -1.29 12.47
N VAL A 117 4.40 -1.91 12.69
CA VAL A 117 5.27 -1.63 13.84
C VAL A 117 5.85 -0.23 13.78
N GLN A 118 6.13 0.27 12.56
CA GLN A 118 6.82 1.55 12.35
C GLN A 118 5.90 2.63 11.77
N TYR A 119 4.88 2.24 11.01
CA TYR A 119 3.93 3.15 10.36
C TYR A 119 2.57 3.04 11.02
N SER A 120 1.86 4.17 11.14
CA SER A 120 0.54 4.20 11.77
C SER A 120 -0.51 3.44 10.97
N TYR A 121 -0.36 3.40 9.64
CA TYR A 121 -1.28 2.73 8.71
C TYR A 121 -0.48 1.99 7.65
N ALA A 122 -1.07 0.94 7.09
CA ALA A 122 -0.51 0.23 5.96
C ALA A 122 -1.58 -0.05 4.90
N ILE A 123 -1.18 0.06 3.64
CA ILE A 123 -2.02 -0.27 2.49
C ILE A 123 -1.28 -1.35 1.69
N PRO A 124 -1.62 -2.63 1.88
CA PRO A 124 -1.19 -3.67 0.96
C PRO A 124 -2.05 -3.57 -0.30
N PHE A 125 -1.39 -3.30 -1.43
CA PHE A 125 -2.02 -3.19 -2.74
C PHE A 125 -1.61 -4.38 -3.60
N VAL A 126 -2.59 -5.10 -4.12
CA VAL A 126 -2.38 -6.22 -5.04
C VAL A 126 -3.10 -5.92 -6.35
N LEU A 127 -2.34 -5.85 -7.44
CA LEU A 127 -2.90 -5.83 -8.78
C LEU A 127 -3.05 -7.28 -9.25
N ASP A 128 -4.28 -7.74 -9.35
CA ASP A 128 -4.62 -9.09 -9.75
C ASP A 128 -4.82 -9.18 -11.26
N ARG A 129 -3.84 -9.74 -11.95
CA ARG A 129 -3.91 -10.09 -13.38
C ARG A 129 -4.06 -11.58 -13.61
N THR A 130 -4.36 -12.35 -12.57
CA THR A 130 -4.66 -13.77 -12.68
C THR A 130 -6.05 -13.98 -13.29
N ASP A 131 -6.37 -15.21 -13.68
CA ASP A 131 -7.68 -15.58 -14.19
C ASP A 131 -8.70 -15.86 -13.05
N SER A 132 -8.50 -15.27 -11.87
CA SER A 132 -9.39 -15.46 -10.73
C SER A 132 -10.79 -14.87 -10.99
N ASP A 133 -11.81 -15.53 -10.45
CA ASP A 133 -13.18 -15.04 -10.52
C ASP A 133 -13.32 -13.75 -9.69
N PRO A 134 -13.76 -12.63 -10.29
CA PRO A 134 -13.98 -11.37 -9.57
C PRO A 134 -14.88 -11.51 -8.35
N ARG A 135 -15.82 -12.46 -8.37
CA ARG A 135 -16.74 -12.71 -7.25
C ARG A 135 -16.04 -13.22 -6.00
N GLN A 136 -14.85 -13.81 -6.12
CA GLN A 136 -14.06 -14.25 -4.96
C GLN A 136 -13.61 -13.08 -4.09
N HIS A 137 -13.47 -11.89 -4.67
CA HIS A 137 -13.08 -10.68 -3.95
C HIS A 137 -14.19 -10.12 -3.05
N TRP A 138 -15.43 -10.55 -3.23
CA TRP A 138 -16.56 -10.04 -2.46
C TRP A 138 -16.77 -10.72 -1.11
N PHE A 139 -16.12 -11.85 -0.89
CA PHE A 139 -16.32 -12.67 0.31
C PHE A 139 -15.31 -12.40 1.42
N ASP A 140 -14.39 -11.46 1.20
CA ASP A 140 -13.28 -11.21 2.13
C ASP A 140 -13.53 -10.04 3.08
N SER A 141 -14.78 -9.57 3.21
CA SER A 141 -15.14 -8.42 4.05
C SER A 141 -14.75 -8.62 5.52
N GLU A 142 -14.86 -9.85 6.05
CA GLU A 142 -14.45 -10.12 7.43
C GLU A 142 -12.94 -9.95 7.64
N ILE A 143 -12.14 -10.41 6.68
CA ILE A 143 -10.68 -10.22 6.72
C ILE A 143 -10.34 -8.73 6.65
N GLU A 144 -10.95 -8.00 5.74
CA GLU A 144 -10.73 -6.56 5.58
C GLU A 144 -11.10 -5.80 6.85
N GLU A 145 -12.24 -6.11 7.46
CA GLU A 145 -12.68 -5.49 8.72
C GLU A 145 -11.71 -5.76 9.86
N ARG A 146 -11.22 -6.99 9.99
CA ARG A 146 -10.25 -7.35 11.03
C ARG A 146 -8.89 -6.71 10.80
N LEU A 147 -8.40 -6.70 9.58
CA LEU A 147 -7.14 -6.03 9.24
C LEU A 147 -7.21 -4.54 9.58
N TRP A 148 -8.32 -3.89 9.27
CA TRP A 148 -8.51 -2.50 9.62
C TRP A 148 -8.66 -2.29 11.12
N GLY A 149 -9.56 -3.03 11.77
CA GLY A 149 -9.88 -2.85 13.19
C GLY A 149 -8.71 -3.16 14.13
N ASP A 150 -8.00 -4.26 13.86
CA ASP A 150 -6.93 -4.73 14.74
C ASP A 150 -5.55 -4.15 14.38
N HIS A 151 -5.31 -3.86 13.10
CA HIS A 151 -3.96 -3.51 12.61
C HIS A 151 -3.87 -2.21 11.82
N ARG A 152 -4.96 -1.51 11.56
CA ARG A 152 -4.98 -0.30 10.72
C ARG A 152 -4.44 -0.56 9.30
N ILE A 153 -4.79 -1.71 8.76
CA ILE A 153 -4.41 -2.15 7.42
C ILE A 153 -5.62 -2.05 6.49
N SER A 154 -5.48 -1.27 5.42
CA SER A 154 -6.48 -1.15 4.35
C SER A 154 -6.03 -1.98 3.15
N LEU A 155 -6.54 -3.20 3.03
CA LEU A 155 -6.23 -4.09 1.91
C LEU A 155 -6.96 -3.61 0.65
N VAL A 156 -6.22 -3.44 -0.43
CA VAL A 156 -6.74 -3.03 -1.74
C VAL A 156 -6.35 -4.07 -2.78
N VAL A 157 -7.34 -4.75 -3.35
CA VAL A 157 -7.15 -5.70 -4.46
C VAL A 157 -7.86 -5.14 -5.69
N ARG A 158 -7.10 -4.92 -6.76
CA ARG A 158 -7.59 -4.36 -8.02
C ARG A 158 -7.35 -5.36 -9.16
N GLN A 159 -8.40 -5.63 -9.93
CA GLN A 159 -8.30 -6.44 -11.15
C GLN A 159 -7.93 -5.63 -12.36
#